data_6497cbb1d8f039b6d3152b13467753bf
#
_entry.id   6497cbb1d8f039b6d3152b13467753bf
#
_cell.length_a   1.000
_cell.length_b   1.000
_cell.length_c   1.000
_cell.angle_alpha   90.00
_cell.angle_beta   90.00
_cell.angle_gamma   90.00
#
_symmetry.space_group_name_H-M   'P 1'
#
loop_
_entity.id
_entity.type
_entity.pdbx_description
1 polymer ?
#
loop_
_entity_poly.entity_id
_entity_poly.type
_entity_poly.pdbx_seq_one_letter_code
_entity_poly.pdbx_strand_id
1 'polypeptide(L)'
;MRKIGGMFHYEPSTPIENRYFSSISSPNDDLAFTMSGRCGIYYCLQEIACHDMRKVAYVPLYTCETVLSPFEKAGYQLKFYELDQNLHSIFDTAVIDEISVLSLCGYYGFCNYDHSFVKACKEKGVVIFEDVTHSMLSADGIDPLCDYFAGSFRKWMGIDCGGFAVKRNGTFETPLLQVEPTHLKQRKEYYETGDGDIFWEGELRLRQMFDCFAGDDNSEYILRHADFDSICRTRRENYAALLDALTVPLHGVQPVFPELPEPTVPSHFCLYAENRDEFQQYLADHQIH
;
A
#
# COMPACT_ATOMS: atom_id res chain seq x y z
N MET A 1 -26.41 0.64 -14.73
CA MET A 1 -26.02 0.47 -13.30
C MET A 1 -24.71 1.24 -13.11
N ARG A 2 -24.47 1.93 -12.00
CA ARG A 2 -23.20 2.63 -11.78
C ARG A 2 -22.13 1.57 -11.52
N LYS A 3 -20.97 1.67 -12.18
CA LYS A 3 -19.83 0.80 -11.95
C LYS A 3 -19.34 0.91 -10.50
N ILE A 4 -19.05 -0.22 -9.84
CA ILE A 4 -18.55 -0.29 -8.46
C ILE A 4 -17.13 -0.89 -8.50
N GLY A 5 -16.19 -0.25 -7.85
CA GLY A 5 -14.79 -0.67 -7.84
C GLY A 5 -14.01 -0.19 -9.08
N GLY A 6 -12.86 -0.77 -9.31
CA GLY A 6 -11.91 -0.34 -10.32
C GLY A 6 -11.06 0.85 -9.87
N MET A 7 -10.68 1.71 -10.82
CA MET A 7 -9.91 2.92 -10.51
C MET A 7 -10.82 4.05 -10.05
N PHE A 8 -10.36 4.78 -9.03
CA PHE A 8 -11.05 5.98 -8.58
C PHE A 8 -10.98 7.08 -9.64
N HIS A 9 -12.10 7.78 -9.83
CA HIS A 9 -12.11 9.00 -10.61
C HIS A 9 -11.60 10.17 -9.75
N TYR A 10 -11.08 11.21 -10.41
CA TYR A 10 -10.77 12.45 -9.74
C TYR A 10 -12.09 13.10 -9.30
N GLU A 11 -12.30 13.23 -7.99
CA GLU A 11 -13.43 13.95 -7.42
C GLU A 11 -12.89 15.23 -6.76
N PRO A 12 -13.17 16.41 -7.33
CA PRO A 12 -12.76 17.66 -6.70
C PRO A 12 -13.47 17.79 -5.36
N SER A 13 -12.71 17.83 -4.28
CA SER A 13 -13.21 18.12 -2.94
C SER A 13 -12.83 19.54 -2.56
N THR A 14 -13.62 20.14 -1.63
CA THR A 14 -13.19 21.40 -1.01
C THR A 14 -11.90 21.13 -0.24
N PRO A 15 -10.80 21.85 -0.54
CA PRO A 15 -9.55 21.65 0.16
C PRO A 15 -9.72 21.94 1.66
N ILE A 16 -9.25 21.04 2.51
CA ILE A 16 -9.16 21.24 3.96
C ILE A 16 -7.70 21.08 4.39
N GLU A 17 -7.30 21.76 5.43
CA GLU A 17 -6.01 21.48 6.06
C GLU A 17 -6.14 20.16 6.83
N ASN A 18 -5.39 19.13 6.42
CA ASN A 18 -5.36 17.87 7.14
C ASN A 18 -4.06 17.71 7.94
N ARG A 19 -4.12 16.87 8.98
CA ARG A 19 -2.98 16.56 9.84
C ARG A 19 -2.45 15.14 9.64
N TYR A 20 -2.89 14.46 8.61
CA TYR A 20 -2.57 13.05 8.38
C TYR A 20 -1.04 12.83 8.36
N PHE A 21 -0.31 13.58 7.54
CA PHE A 21 1.14 13.37 7.43
C PHE A 21 1.89 13.70 8.73
N SER A 22 1.43 14.68 9.50
CA SER A 22 2.00 14.97 10.83
C SER A 22 1.58 13.95 11.90
N SER A 23 0.57 13.10 11.66
CA SER A 23 0.21 12.01 12.56
C SER A 23 1.02 10.75 12.31
N ILE A 24 1.47 10.51 11.08
CA ILE A 24 2.26 9.32 10.71
C ILE A 24 3.77 9.55 10.70
N SER A 25 4.22 10.81 10.78
CA SER A 25 5.64 11.17 10.85
C SER A 25 5.90 12.17 11.97
N SER A 26 7.03 12.02 12.64
CA SER A 26 7.51 12.94 13.68
C SER A 26 8.40 14.04 13.07
N PRO A 27 8.73 15.11 13.81
CA PRO A 27 9.66 16.13 13.32
C PRO A 27 11.09 15.64 13.02
N ASN A 28 11.46 14.46 13.52
CA ASN A 28 12.75 13.82 13.28
C ASN A 28 12.74 12.86 12.08
N ASP A 29 11.56 12.62 11.49
CA ASP A 29 11.38 11.74 10.35
C ASP A 29 11.44 12.56 9.05
N ASP A 30 11.82 11.93 7.95
CA ASP A 30 11.77 12.53 6.62
C ASP A 30 10.65 11.89 5.80
N LEU A 31 9.81 12.76 5.22
CA LEU A 31 8.69 12.40 4.37
C LEU A 31 8.94 12.88 2.93
N ALA A 32 8.97 11.96 2.00
CA ALA A 32 9.10 12.22 0.58
C ALA A 32 7.85 11.81 -0.19
N PHE A 33 7.33 12.68 -1.07
CA PHE A 33 6.27 12.30 -2.01
C PHE A 33 6.89 11.76 -3.29
N THR A 34 6.38 10.62 -3.73
CA THR A 34 6.90 9.89 -4.89
C THR A 34 5.82 9.68 -5.95
N MET A 35 6.23 9.44 -7.19
CA MET A 35 5.33 9.24 -8.32
C MET A 35 4.35 8.08 -8.10
N SER A 36 4.79 7.02 -7.42
CA SER A 36 3.96 5.85 -7.11
C SER A 36 4.46 5.16 -5.84
N GLY A 37 3.65 4.27 -5.25
CA GLY A 37 4.09 3.44 -4.13
C GLY A 37 5.32 2.60 -4.48
N ARG A 38 5.42 2.07 -5.71
CA ARG A 38 6.60 1.34 -6.21
C ARG A 38 7.87 2.20 -6.17
N CYS A 39 7.76 3.48 -6.57
CA CYS A 39 8.87 4.44 -6.48
C CYS A 39 9.24 4.70 -5.01
N GLY A 40 8.25 4.81 -4.11
CA GLY A 40 8.48 4.97 -2.67
C GLY A 40 9.17 3.77 -2.05
N ILE A 41 8.74 2.55 -2.38
CA ILE A 41 9.40 1.31 -1.93
C ILE A 41 10.85 1.29 -2.42
N TYR A 42 11.07 1.53 -3.71
CA TYR A 42 12.41 1.54 -4.28
C TYR A 42 13.31 2.60 -3.65
N TYR A 43 12.77 3.78 -3.36
CA TYR A 43 13.47 4.87 -2.69
C TYR A 43 13.94 4.48 -1.29
N CYS A 44 13.06 3.87 -0.47
CA CYS A 44 13.44 3.33 0.82
C CYS A 44 14.55 2.27 0.69
N LEU A 45 14.44 1.36 -0.28
CA LEU A 45 15.42 0.28 -0.47
C LEU A 45 16.78 0.80 -0.94
N GLN A 46 16.83 1.84 -1.77
CA GLN A 46 18.08 2.50 -2.14
C GLN A 46 18.75 3.13 -0.91
N GLU A 47 17.98 3.79 -0.06
CA GLU A 47 18.46 4.38 1.18
C GLU A 47 19.00 3.32 2.15
N ILE A 48 18.26 2.22 2.37
CA ILE A 48 18.70 1.09 3.19
C ILE A 48 20.01 0.51 2.66
N ALA A 49 20.12 0.35 1.34
CA ALA A 49 21.31 -0.22 0.70
C ALA A 49 22.58 0.66 0.82
N CYS A 50 22.43 1.95 1.11
CA CYS A 50 23.57 2.82 1.42
C CYS A 50 24.22 2.46 2.78
N HIS A 51 23.44 1.88 3.70
CA HIS A 51 23.86 1.60 5.06
C HIS A 51 24.02 0.11 5.38
N ASP A 52 23.38 -0.78 4.59
CA ASP A 52 23.46 -2.23 4.79
C ASP A 52 23.63 -2.97 3.45
N MET A 53 24.80 -3.58 3.28
CA MET A 53 25.19 -4.29 2.06
C MET A 53 24.74 -5.76 2.01
N ARG A 54 24.11 -6.29 3.07
CA ARG A 54 23.71 -7.72 3.15
C ARG A 54 22.68 -8.11 2.10
N LYS A 55 21.73 -7.21 1.80
CA LYS A 55 20.72 -7.36 0.73
C LYS A 55 19.95 -8.68 0.71
N VAL A 56 19.50 -9.14 1.87
CA VAL A 56 18.58 -10.28 2.00
C VAL A 56 17.29 -9.78 2.64
N ALA A 57 16.17 -9.87 1.94
CA ALA A 57 14.87 -9.40 2.41
C ALA A 57 13.92 -10.57 2.66
N TYR A 58 13.17 -10.53 3.79
CA TYR A 58 12.11 -11.45 4.13
C TYR A 58 10.77 -10.76 3.85
N VAL A 59 10.06 -11.23 2.85
CA VAL A 59 8.90 -10.57 2.26
C VAL A 59 7.69 -11.51 2.25
N PRO A 60 6.44 -10.99 2.24
CA PRO A 60 5.26 -11.85 2.17
C PRO A 60 5.19 -12.57 0.81
N LEU A 61 4.84 -13.87 0.82
CA LEU A 61 4.60 -14.64 -0.40
C LEU A 61 3.33 -14.14 -1.11
N TYR A 62 2.29 -13.81 -0.35
CA TYR A 62 1.05 -13.24 -0.86
C TYR A 62 1.18 -11.73 -1.01
N THR A 63 1.78 -11.29 -2.11
CA THR A 63 1.96 -9.87 -2.42
C THR A 63 1.93 -9.61 -3.93
N CYS A 64 1.80 -8.35 -4.29
CA CYS A 64 1.80 -7.94 -5.69
C CYS A 64 3.23 -7.91 -6.25
N GLU A 65 3.41 -8.31 -7.51
CA GLU A 65 4.67 -8.16 -8.25
C GLU A 65 5.23 -6.73 -8.17
N THR A 66 4.34 -5.73 -8.08
CA THR A 66 4.75 -4.33 -7.94
C THR A 66 5.47 -4.00 -6.62
N VAL A 67 5.33 -4.84 -5.60
CA VAL A 67 6.06 -4.74 -4.32
C VAL A 67 7.40 -5.46 -4.41
N LEU A 68 7.46 -6.60 -5.10
CA LEU A 68 8.68 -7.42 -5.21
C LEU A 68 9.70 -6.79 -6.17
N SER A 69 9.25 -6.25 -7.31
CA SER A 69 10.14 -5.69 -8.33
C SER A 69 11.10 -4.59 -7.83
N PRO A 70 10.75 -3.70 -6.86
CA PRO A 70 11.69 -2.79 -6.24
C PRO A 70 12.84 -3.49 -5.48
N PHE A 71 12.54 -4.57 -4.76
CA PHE A 71 13.56 -5.36 -4.07
C PHE A 71 14.52 -6.04 -5.06
N GLU A 72 13.96 -6.65 -6.11
CA GLU A 72 14.76 -7.28 -7.17
C GLU A 72 15.66 -6.25 -7.88
N LYS A 73 15.10 -5.08 -8.26
CA LYS A 73 15.86 -3.99 -8.88
C LYS A 73 16.97 -3.45 -7.95
N ALA A 74 16.72 -3.40 -6.64
CA ALA A 74 17.72 -3.00 -5.65
C ALA A 74 18.77 -4.08 -5.37
N GLY A 75 18.61 -5.28 -5.95
CA GLY A 75 19.56 -6.40 -5.86
C GLY A 75 19.41 -7.22 -4.58
N TYR A 76 18.24 -7.26 -3.98
CA TYR A 76 17.95 -8.10 -2.82
C TYR A 76 17.68 -9.55 -3.23
N GLN A 77 18.25 -10.48 -2.47
CA GLN A 77 17.80 -11.87 -2.44
C GLN A 77 16.53 -11.94 -1.60
N LEU A 78 15.45 -12.55 -2.14
CA LEU A 78 14.18 -12.67 -1.46
C LEU A 78 14.06 -14.01 -0.75
N LYS A 79 13.64 -13.96 0.49
CA LYS A 79 13.08 -15.06 1.27
C LYS A 79 11.61 -14.74 1.54
N PHE A 80 10.76 -15.76 1.56
CA PHE A 80 9.33 -15.56 1.65
C PHE A 80 8.75 -16.13 2.94
N TYR A 81 7.83 -15.39 3.55
CA TYR A 81 6.96 -15.93 4.58
C TYR A 81 5.55 -16.13 4.03
N GLU A 82 4.88 -17.12 4.58
CA GLU A 82 3.51 -17.46 4.22
C GLU A 82 2.49 -16.69 5.08
N LEU A 83 1.24 -16.80 4.69
CA LEU A 83 0.10 -16.29 5.45
C LEU A 83 -0.91 -17.43 5.66
N ASP A 84 -1.59 -17.40 6.78
CA ASP A 84 -2.72 -18.29 7.01
C ASP A 84 -3.98 -17.83 6.24
N GLN A 85 -5.05 -18.59 6.36
CA GLN A 85 -6.32 -18.26 5.71
C GLN A 85 -6.97 -16.95 6.19
N ASN A 86 -6.56 -16.42 7.35
CA ASN A 86 -7.03 -15.16 7.89
C ASN A 86 -6.02 -14.00 7.60
N LEU A 87 -5.08 -14.25 6.70
CA LEU A 87 -4.00 -13.34 6.32
C LEU A 87 -3.10 -12.94 7.49
N HIS A 88 -2.93 -13.81 8.51
CA HIS A 88 -1.90 -13.65 9.52
C HIS A 88 -0.56 -14.14 8.97
N SER A 89 0.49 -13.36 9.22
CA SER A 89 1.83 -13.72 8.82
C SER A 89 2.37 -14.91 9.62
N ILE A 90 2.92 -15.91 8.92
CA ILE A 90 3.55 -17.10 9.49
C ILE A 90 5.06 -16.92 9.35
N PHE A 91 5.71 -16.43 10.42
CA PHE A 91 7.14 -16.19 10.42
C PHE A 91 7.95 -17.40 10.89
N ASP A 92 9.09 -17.66 10.23
CA ASP A 92 10.10 -18.60 10.70
C ASP A 92 11.19 -17.84 11.47
N THR A 93 11.33 -18.13 12.77
CA THR A 93 12.33 -17.48 13.62
C THR A 93 13.77 -17.81 13.24
N ALA A 94 14.00 -18.94 12.56
CA ALA A 94 15.35 -19.33 12.12
C ALA A 94 15.92 -18.38 11.05
N VAL A 95 15.06 -17.63 10.34
CA VAL A 95 15.47 -16.73 9.26
C VAL A 95 16.10 -15.42 9.77
N ILE A 96 15.90 -15.05 11.04
CA ILE A 96 16.27 -13.73 11.58
C ILE A 96 17.78 -13.43 11.39
N ASP A 97 18.63 -14.40 11.64
CA ASP A 97 20.09 -14.21 11.53
C ASP A 97 20.57 -14.16 10.05
N GLU A 98 19.70 -14.46 9.09
CA GLU A 98 20.01 -14.53 7.67
C GLU A 98 19.54 -13.31 6.86
N ILE A 99 18.65 -12.50 7.42
CA ILE A 99 18.03 -11.37 6.73
C ILE A 99 18.62 -10.03 7.18
N SER A 100 18.54 -9.06 6.29
CA SER A 100 18.88 -7.66 6.58
C SER A 100 17.65 -6.75 6.61
N VAL A 101 16.57 -7.14 5.92
CA VAL A 101 15.32 -6.40 5.87
C VAL A 101 14.15 -7.35 6.11
N LEU A 102 13.26 -6.99 7.03
CA LEU A 102 11.91 -7.56 7.15
C LEU A 102 10.94 -6.61 6.48
N SER A 103 10.22 -7.10 5.46
CA SER A 103 9.15 -6.35 4.80
C SER A 103 7.80 -6.76 5.36
N LEU A 104 7.12 -5.85 6.04
CA LEU A 104 5.77 -6.03 6.55
C LEU A 104 4.74 -5.53 5.55
N CYS A 105 3.52 -6.04 5.65
CA CYS A 105 2.37 -5.58 4.90
C CYS A 105 1.09 -5.77 5.73
N GLY A 106 0.34 -4.69 5.96
CA GLY A 106 -1.02 -4.77 6.46
C GLY A 106 -1.97 -5.10 5.30
N TYR A 107 -2.81 -6.12 5.48
CA TYR A 107 -3.73 -6.57 4.43
C TYR A 107 -5.07 -5.90 4.54
N TYR A 108 -5.41 -5.12 3.50
CA TYR A 108 -6.75 -4.52 3.30
C TYR A 108 -7.23 -3.60 4.42
N GLY A 109 -6.31 -3.09 5.24
CA GLY A 109 -6.58 -2.24 6.40
C GLY A 109 -6.34 -2.94 7.74
N PHE A 110 -6.15 -4.26 7.72
CA PHE A 110 -5.93 -5.10 8.91
C PHE A 110 -4.44 -5.44 9.04
N CYS A 111 -3.87 -5.21 10.23
CA CYS A 111 -2.47 -5.49 10.54
C CYS A 111 -2.40 -6.80 11.33
N ASN A 112 -2.17 -7.91 10.62
CA ASN A 112 -2.23 -9.27 11.15
C ASN A 112 -0.85 -9.93 11.14
N TYR A 113 0.12 -9.34 11.84
CA TYR A 113 1.45 -9.94 12.00
C TYR A 113 1.89 -9.93 13.45
N ASP A 114 2.82 -10.84 13.78
CA ASP A 114 3.34 -11.01 15.14
C ASP A 114 4.37 -9.92 15.48
N HIS A 115 3.97 -8.94 16.29
CA HIS A 115 4.84 -7.87 16.78
C HIS A 115 6.02 -8.39 17.62
N SER A 116 5.93 -9.58 18.22
CA SER A 116 7.05 -10.17 18.95
C SER A 116 8.18 -10.60 18.00
N PHE A 117 7.82 -11.09 16.80
CA PHE A 117 8.78 -11.39 15.76
C PHE A 117 9.44 -10.11 15.21
N VAL A 118 8.66 -9.05 14.97
CA VAL A 118 9.18 -7.74 14.52
C VAL A 118 10.20 -7.22 15.54
N LYS A 119 9.86 -7.29 16.83
CA LYS A 119 10.77 -6.89 17.91
C LYS A 119 12.07 -7.72 17.92
N ALA A 120 11.97 -9.03 17.78
CA ALA A 120 13.14 -9.92 17.71
C ALA A 120 14.05 -9.59 16.51
N CYS A 121 13.46 -9.30 15.34
CA CYS A 121 14.20 -8.81 14.18
C CYS A 121 14.93 -7.50 14.48
N LYS A 122 14.26 -6.54 15.10
CA LYS A 122 14.83 -5.25 15.48
C LYS A 122 16.00 -5.38 16.44
N GLU A 123 15.89 -6.24 17.46
CA GLU A 123 16.95 -6.54 18.43
C GLU A 123 18.20 -7.17 17.79
N LYS A 124 18.05 -7.82 16.64
CA LYS A 124 19.13 -8.40 15.81
C LYS A 124 19.68 -7.43 14.76
N GLY A 125 19.20 -6.18 14.71
CA GLY A 125 19.64 -5.18 13.74
C GLY A 125 19.12 -5.44 12.34
N VAL A 126 17.99 -6.13 12.20
CA VAL A 126 17.24 -6.21 10.94
C VAL A 126 16.47 -4.91 10.75
N VAL A 127 16.55 -4.32 9.57
CA VAL A 127 15.78 -3.13 9.20
C VAL A 127 14.32 -3.52 8.98
N ILE A 128 13.41 -2.80 9.61
CA ILE A 128 11.96 -3.00 9.42
C ILE A 128 11.45 -2.03 8.37
N PHE A 129 11.02 -2.56 7.25
CA PHE A 129 10.33 -1.83 6.19
C PHE A 129 8.86 -2.26 6.14
N GLU A 130 7.94 -1.33 5.92
CA GLU A 130 6.52 -1.65 5.80
C GLU A 130 5.90 -1.05 4.54
N ASP A 131 5.23 -1.88 3.73
CA ASP A 131 4.32 -1.42 2.70
C ASP A 131 2.95 -1.14 3.33
N VAL A 132 2.69 0.13 3.59
CA VAL A 132 1.45 0.59 4.23
C VAL A 132 0.34 0.93 3.24
N THR A 133 0.48 0.56 1.99
CA THR A 133 -0.49 0.91 0.92
C THR A 133 -1.93 0.60 1.29
N HIS A 134 -2.17 -0.53 1.96
CA HIS A 134 -3.52 -0.96 2.34
C HIS A 134 -3.90 -0.65 3.78
N SER A 135 -2.95 -0.28 4.65
CA SER A 135 -3.16 -0.09 6.09
C SER A 135 -2.97 1.35 6.57
N MET A 136 -2.37 2.22 5.76
CA MET A 136 -1.92 3.55 6.19
C MET A 136 -2.98 4.46 6.81
N LEU A 137 -4.27 4.24 6.56
CA LEU A 137 -5.35 5.00 7.19
C LEU A 137 -5.90 4.34 8.46
N SER A 138 -5.51 3.10 8.79
CA SER A 138 -5.80 2.46 10.07
C SER A 138 -4.93 3.06 11.17
N ALA A 139 -5.46 3.21 12.38
CA ALA A 139 -4.71 3.82 13.48
C ALA A 139 -3.52 2.96 13.94
N ASP A 140 -3.60 1.65 13.75
CA ASP A 140 -2.55 0.65 13.97
C ASP A 140 -1.86 0.22 12.67
N GLY A 141 -2.05 0.98 11.59
CA GLY A 141 -1.66 0.62 10.23
C GLY A 141 -0.18 0.73 9.92
N ILE A 142 0.64 1.19 10.87
CA ILE A 142 2.10 1.32 10.74
C ILE A 142 2.74 0.82 12.04
N ASP A 143 3.62 -0.18 11.93
CA ASP A 143 4.33 -0.72 13.10
C ASP A 143 5.21 0.35 13.77
N PRO A 144 5.13 0.52 15.10
CA PRO A 144 5.93 1.52 15.81
C PRO A 144 7.44 1.25 15.75
N LEU A 145 7.88 0.02 15.45
CA LEU A 145 9.28 -0.35 15.29
C LEU A 145 9.78 -0.23 13.84
N CYS A 146 8.91 0.19 12.92
CA CYS A 146 9.24 0.38 11.52
C CYS A 146 10.32 1.46 11.36
N ASP A 147 11.35 1.20 10.56
CA ASP A 147 12.42 2.15 10.22
C ASP A 147 12.07 2.97 8.97
N TYR A 148 11.46 2.28 8.01
CA TYR A 148 11.03 2.85 6.74
C TYR A 148 9.65 2.33 6.39
N PHE A 149 8.84 3.18 5.84
CA PHE A 149 7.59 2.73 5.24
C PHE A 149 7.26 3.53 3.97
N ALA A 150 6.53 2.88 3.08
CA ALA A 150 6.07 3.49 1.84
C ALA A 150 4.64 3.05 1.53
N GLY A 151 3.92 3.87 0.79
CA GLY A 151 2.54 3.57 0.43
C GLY A 151 2.05 4.29 -0.81
N SER A 152 0.79 4.01 -1.19
CA SER A 152 0.17 4.59 -2.36
C SER A 152 -1.29 4.99 -2.11
N PHE A 153 -1.55 6.29 -2.16
CA PHE A 153 -2.91 6.84 -2.07
C PHE A 153 -3.80 6.51 -3.28
N ARG A 154 -3.22 6.04 -4.38
CA ARG A 154 -3.99 5.60 -5.55
C ARG A 154 -4.94 4.43 -5.28
N LYS A 155 -4.79 3.74 -4.14
CA LYS A 155 -5.72 2.72 -3.63
C LYS A 155 -6.87 3.31 -2.80
N TRP A 156 -6.84 4.63 -2.56
CA TRP A 156 -7.77 5.32 -1.67
C TRP A 156 -8.53 6.43 -2.35
N MET A 157 -7.95 7.05 -3.37
CA MET A 157 -8.53 8.17 -4.11
C MET A 157 -7.97 8.27 -5.53
N GLY A 158 -8.65 9.03 -6.40
CA GLY A 158 -8.16 9.40 -7.72
C GLY A 158 -7.09 10.48 -7.60
N ILE A 159 -5.86 10.15 -8.01
CA ILE A 159 -4.71 11.06 -7.94
C ILE A 159 -3.63 10.62 -8.94
N ASP A 160 -2.95 11.58 -9.55
CA ASP A 160 -1.93 11.29 -10.57
C ASP A 160 -0.69 10.62 -9.95
N CYS A 161 -0.05 11.30 -9.00
CA CYS A 161 1.07 10.79 -8.21
C CYS A 161 0.63 10.61 -6.77
N GLY A 162 0.54 9.37 -6.30
CA GLY A 162 0.03 9.08 -4.95
C GLY A 162 0.99 8.31 -4.07
N GLY A 163 2.25 8.17 -4.47
CA GLY A 163 3.26 7.49 -3.68
C GLY A 163 3.85 8.40 -2.60
N PHE A 164 4.31 7.79 -1.53
CA PHE A 164 5.13 8.43 -0.51
C PHE A 164 6.07 7.43 0.14
N ALA A 165 7.11 7.95 0.78
CA ALA A 165 8.08 7.21 1.58
C ALA A 165 8.42 7.99 2.84
N VAL A 166 8.65 7.29 3.94
CA VAL A 166 9.09 7.87 5.21
C VAL A 166 10.32 7.11 5.72
N LYS A 167 11.33 7.87 6.13
CA LYS A 167 12.46 7.40 6.92
C LYS A 167 12.29 7.88 8.35
N ARG A 168 12.27 6.96 9.31
CA ARG A 168 12.21 7.29 10.73
C ARG A 168 13.57 7.76 11.23
N ASN A 169 13.55 8.78 12.11
CA ASN A 169 14.73 9.28 12.83
C ASN A 169 15.93 9.61 11.92
N GLY A 170 15.70 10.30 10.81
CA GLY A 170 16.76 10.72 9.91
C GLY A 170 16.23 11.33 8.62
N THR A 171 17.15 11.72 7.76
CA THR A 171 16.87 12.31 6.44
C THR A 171 17.33 11.37 5.35
N PHE A 172 16.58 11.26 4.26
CA PHE A 172 17.00 10.53 3.07
C PHE A 172 18.25 11.19 2.47
N GLU A 173 19.29 10.41 2.23
CA GLU A 173 20.53 10.86 1.57
C GLU A 173 20.44 10.68 0.06
N THR A 174 19.64 9.73 -0.40
CA THR A 174 19.39 9.48 -1.82
C THR A 174 18.54 10.61 -2.42
N PRO A 175 18.97 11.31 -3.48
CA PRO A 175 18.16 12.36 -4.09
C PRO A 175 17.00 11.76 -4.89
N LEU A 176 15.84 12.42 -4.84
CA LEU A 176 14.74 12.10 -5.74
C LEU A 176 15.05 12.62 -7.16
N LEU A 177 14.70 11.83 -8.15
CA LEU A 177 14.63 12.24 -9.55
C LEU A 177 13.35 13.05 -9.78
N GLN A 178 13.36 13.90 -10.80
CA GLN A 178 12.14 14.61 -11.19
C GLN A 178 11.06 13.63 -11.65
N VAL A 179 9.78 13.99 -11.46
CA VAL A 179 8.65 13.19 -11.92
C VAL A 179 8.78 12.86 -13.42
N GLU A 180 8.47 11.62 -13.79
CA GLU A 180 8.54 11.21 -15.20
C GLU A 180 7.33 11.81 -15.96
N PRO A 181 7.58 12.72 -16.93
CA PRO A 181 6.52 13.55 -17.49
C PRO A 181 5.54 12.76 -18.39
N THR A 182 6.00 11.70 -19.05
CA THR A 182 5.14 10.91 -19.94
C THR A 182 4.14 10.10 -19.14
N HIS A 183 4.58 9.45 -18.06
CA HIS A 183 3.67 8.72 -17.18
C HIS A 183 2.65 9.65 -16.52
N LEU A 184 3.08 10.81 -16.03
CA LEU A 184 2.19 11.82 -15.45
C LEU A 184 1.14 12.29 -16.48
N LYS A 185 1.56 12.54 -17.74
CA LYS A 185 0.65 12.91 -18.81
C LYS A 185 -0.39 11.81 -19.09
N GLN A 186 0.04 10.55 -19.20
CA GLN A 186 -0.86 9.41 -19.41
C GLN A 186 -1.87 9.26 -18.25
N ARG A 187 -1.45 9.50 -17.00
CA ARG A 187 -2.35 9.47 -15.84
C ARG A 187 -3.42 10.56 -15.92
N LYS A 188 -3.04 11.80 -16.23
CA LYS A 188 -3.98 12.92 -16.43
C LYS A 188 -4.96 12.63 -17.56
N GLU A 189 -4.46 12.20 -18.71
CA GLU A 189 -5.28 11.86 -19.88
C GLU A 189 -6.29 10.73 -19.57
N TYR A 190 -5.86 9.70 -18.81
CA TYR A 190 -6.79 8.67 -18.35
C TYR A 190 -7.92 9.24 -17.48
N TYR A 191 -7.63 10.13 -16.53
CA TYR A 191 -8.67 10.73 -15.68
C TYR A 191 -9.63 11.65 -16.45
N GLU A 192 -9.16 12.28 -17.52
CA GLU A 192 -9.97 13.13 -18.40
C GLU A 192 -10.86 12.31 -19.33
N THR A 193 -10.34 11.23 -19.88
CA THR A 193 -11.01 10.45 -20.95
C THR A 193 -11.70 9.18 -20.47
N GLY A 194 -11.22 8.58 -19.37
CA GLY A 194 -11.63 7.25 -18.90
C GLY A 194 -11.13 6.11 -19.80
N ASP A 195 -10.17 6.37 -20.70
CA ASP A 195 -9.66 5.40 -21.66
C ASP A 195 -8.76 4.36 -20.97
N GLY A 196 -9.25 3.11 -20.93
CA GLY A 196 -8.55 1.99 -20.29
C GLY A 196 -7.22 1.63 -20.96
N ASP A 197 -7.06 1.87 -22.25
CA ASP A 197 -5.83 1.56 -22.99
C ASP A 197 -4.72 2.51 -22.54
N ILE A 198 -5.01 3.80 -22.39
CA ILE A 198 -4.07 4.80 -21.85
C ILE A 198 -3.67 4.44 -20.43
N PHE A 199 -4.62 3.98 -19.61
CA PHE A 199 -4.31 3.50 -18.26
C PHE A 199 -3.30 2.35 -18.28
N TRP A 200 -3.56 1.33 -19.12
CA TRP A 200 -2.69 0.14 -19.20
C TRP A 200 -1.30 0.47 -19.76
N GLU A 201 -1.21 1.33 -20.78
CA GLU A 201 0.07 1.81 -21.29
C GLU A 201 0.89 2.50 -20.18
N GLY A 202 0.26 3.37 -19.39
CA GLY A 202 0.89 4.03 -18.26
C GLY A 202 1.38 3.05 -17.18
N GLU A 203 0.60 2.02 -16.85
CA GLU A 203 0.99 0.98 -15.89
C GLU A 203 2.13 0.10 -16.40
N LEU A 204 2.09 -0.31 -17.67
CA LEU A 204 3.18 -1.09 -18.30
C LEU A 204 4.47 -0.28 -18.37
N ARG A 205 4.36 1.01 -18.74
CA ARG A 205 5.52 1.92 -18.71
C ARG A 205 6.12 2.02 -17.32
N LEU A 206 5.31 2.24 -16.29
CA LEU A 206 5.79 2.34 -14.91
C LEU A 206 6.48 1.05 -14.45
N ARG A 207 5.99 -0.13 -14.85
CA ARG A 207 6.63 -1.42 -14.54
C ARG A 207 8.05 -1.50 -15.08
N GLN A 208 8.30 -0.93 -16.25
CA GLN A 208 9.60 -1.02 -16.92
C GLN A 208 10.60 0.04 -16.43
N MET A 209 10.10 1.23 -16.05
CA MET A 209 10.95 2.40 -15.90
C MET A 209 10.93 3.00 -14.48
N PHE A 210 10.23 2.41 -13.49
CA PHE A 210 10.19 2.99 -12.15
C PHE A 210 11.60 3.22 -11.56
N ASP A 211 11.75 4.33 -10.85
CA ASP A 211 12.96 4.72 -10.15
C ASP A 211 12.58 5.60 -8.94
N CYS A 212 13.55 6.25 -8.29
CA CYS A 212 13.32 7.20 -7.21
C CYS A 212 12.69 8.52 -7.71
N PHE A 213 11.59 8.43 -8.47
CA PHE A 213 10.91 9.60 -9.02
C PHE A 213 10.05 10.29 -7.97
N ALA A 214 10.22 11.63 -7.86
CA ALA A 214 9.35 12.48 -7.07
C ALA A 214 7.91 12.46 -7.60
N GLY A 215 6.95 12.76 -6.72
CA GLY A 215 5.60 13.14 -7.10
C GLY A 215 5.56 14.54 -7.72
N ASP A 216 4.41 14.88 -8.31
CA ASP A 216 4.19 16.26 -8.80
C ASP A 216 3.57 17.14 -7.70
N ASP A 217 3.81 18.46 -7.79
CA ASP A 217 3.38 19.45 -6.81
C ASP A 217 1.86 19.49 -6.62
N ASN A 218 1.09 19.25 -7.70
CA ASN A 218 -0.36 19.24 -7.63
C ASN A 218 -0.88 18.05 -6.82
N SER A 219 -0.30 16.87 -7.04
CA SER A 219 -0.65 15.68 -6.26
C SER A 219 -0.28 15.84 -4.78
N GLU A 220 0.88 16.42 -4.48
CA GLU A 220 1.27 16.73 -3.10
C GLU A 220 0.29 17.71 -2.45
N TYR A 221 -0.10 18.78 -3.17
CA TYR A 221 -1.11 19.72 -2.69
C TYR A 221 -2.44 19.03 -2.37
N ILE A 222 -2.92 18.17 -3.28
CA ILE A 222 -4.15 17.40 -3.08
C ILE A 222 -4.06 16.53 -1.82
N LEU A 223 -2.95 15.81 -1.63
CA LEU A 223 -2.75 14.94 -0.46
C LEU A 223 -2.73 15.72 0.85
N ARG A 224 -2.09 16.90 0.87
CA ARG A 224 -2.05 17.77 2.06
C ARG A 224 -3.39 18.42 2.40
N HIS A 225 -4.36 18.40 1.46
CA HIS A 225 -5.67 19.04 1.62
C HIS A 225 -6.84 18.08 1.44
N ALA A 226 -6.61 16.77 1.37
CA ALA A 226 -7.67 15.77 1.28
C ALA A 226 -8.40 15.58 2.62
N ASP A 227 -9.71 15.33 2.56
CA ASP A 227 -10.52 14.96 3.73
C ASP A 227 -10.38 13.45 4.03
N PHE A 228 -9.27 13.08 4.68
CA PHE A 228 -9.03 11.70 5.06
C PHE A 228 -10.02 11.19 6.10
N ASP A 229 -10.55 12.05 6.98
CA ASP A 229 -11.56 11.66 7.96
C ASP A 229 -12.85 11.20 7.28
N SER A 230 -13.27 11.91 6.22
CA SER A 230 -14.42 11.51 5.42
C SER A 230 -14.17 10.20 4.67
N ILE A 231 -12.96 10.01 4.11
CA ILE A 231 -12.58 8.75 3.44
C ILE A 231 -12.64 7.59 4.45
N CYS A 232 -12.03 7.74 5.62
CA CYS A 232 -12.02 6.72 6.67
C CYS A 232 -13.45 6.35 7.11
N ARG A 233 -14.28 7.36 7.43
CA ARG A 233 -15.66 7.15 7.84
C ARG A 233 -16.46 6.40 6.78
N THR A 234 -16.44 6.87 5.54
CA THR A 234 -17.19 6.26 4.44
C THR A 234 -16.78 4.82 4.18
N ARG A 235 -15.48 4.51 4.26
CA ARG A 235 -14.99 3.14 4.08
C ARG A 235 -15.44 2.21 5.20
N ARG A 236 -15.42 2.66 6.44
CA ARG A 236 -15.93 1.91 7.59
C ARG A 236 -17.43 1.66 7.48
N GLU A 237 -18.21 2.71 7.14
CA GLU A 237 -19.66 2.60 6.94
C GLU A 237 -20.01 1.61 5.81
N ASN A 238 -19.32 1.68 4.67
CA ASN A 238 -19.51 0.76 3.56
C ASN A 238 -19.17 -0.68 3.96
N TYR A 239 -18.07 -0.89 4.68
CA TYR A 239 -17.65 -2.21 5.14
C TYR A 239 -18.67 -2.81 6.11
N ALA A 240 -19.12 -2.04 7.09
CA ALA A 240 -20.16 -2.47 8.03
C ALA A 240 -21.47 -2.84 7.31
N ALA A 241 -21.91 -2.01 6.35
CA ALA A 241 -23.10 -2.30 5.56
C ALA A 241 -22.97 -3.60 4.73
N LEU A 242 -21.78 -3.91 4.22
CA LEU A 242 -21.53 -5.17 3.50
C LEU A 242 -21.53 -6.38 4.46
N LEU A 243 -20.96 -6.24 5.65
CA LEU A 243 -21.03 -7.29 6.68
C LEU A 243 -22.49 -7.56 7.09
N ASP A 244 -23.26 -6.51 7.34
CA ASP A 244 -24.68 -6.63 7.70
C ASP A 244 -25.50 -7.30 6.59
N ALA A 245 -25.19 -7.03 5.32
CA ALA A 245 -25.85 -7.65 4.17
C ALA A 245 -25.50 -9.15 4.04
N LEU A 246 -24.36 -9.60 4.56
CA LEU A 246 -23.93 -11.00 4.55
C LEU A 246 -24.39 -11.79 5.79
N THR A 247 -25.22 -11.23 6.65
CA THR A 247 -25.81 -11.97 7.79
C THR A 247 -26.69 -13.15 7.33
N VAL A 248 -27.23 -13.08 6.10
CA VAL A 248 -27.78 -14.25 5.43
C VAL A 248 -26.64 -14.99 4.75
N PRO A 249 -26.27 -16.22 5.21
CA PRO A 249 -25.16 -16.94 4.64
C PRO A 249 -25.35 -17.15 3.13
N LEU A 250 -24.43 -16.64 2.34
CA LEU A 250 -24.31 -17.03 0.94
C LEU A 250 -23.54 -18.35 0.91
N HIS A 251 -24.12 -19.37 0.28
CA HIS A 251 -23.49 -20.69 0.18
C HIS A 251 -22.12 -20.58 -0.52
N GLY A 252 -21.08 -21.04 0.15
CA GLY A 252 -19.71 -21.03 -0.38
C GLY A 252 -19.03 -19.66 -0.45
N VAL A 253 -19.61 -18.60 0.18
CA VAL A 253 -19.01 -17.26 0.24
C VAL A 253 -18.99 -16.77 1.67
N GLN A 254 -17.82 -16.31 2.14
CA GLN A 254 -17.66 -15.76 3.49
C GLN A 254 -16.64 -14.60 3.51
N PRO A 255 -16.80 -13.59 4.38
CA PRO A 255 -15.81 -12.53 4.54
C PRO A 255 -14.50 -13.09 5.12
N VAL A 256 -13.37 -12.61 4.60
CA VAL A 256 -12.03 -12.91 5.16
C VAL A 256 -11.89 -12.32 6.57
N PHE A 257 -12.41 -11.11 6.76
CA PHE A 257 -12.43 -10.42 8.04
C PHE A 257 -13.89 -10.18 8.45
N PRO A 258 -14.47 -11.06 9.29
CA PRO A 258 -15.89 -10.99 9.68
C PRO A 258 -16.18 -9.89 10.72
N GLU A 259 -15.14 -9.26 11.27
CA GLU A 259 -15.24 -8.19 12.26
C GLU A 259 -14.52 -6.95 11.76
N LEU A 260 -14.99 -5.76 12.18
CA LEU A 260 -14.36 -4.47 11.88
C LEU A 260 -13.91 -3.81 13.19
N PRO A 261 -12.65 -4.01 13.62
CA PRO A 261 -12.10 -3.36 14.82
C PRO A 261 -12.10 -1.84 14.70
N GLU A 262 -12.14 -1.14 15.85
CA GLU A 262 -12.14 0.34 15.90
C GLU A 262 -10.95 1.00 15.18
N PRO A 263 -9.69 0.55 15.32
CA PRO A 263 -8.57 1.20 14.67
C PRO A 263 -8.50 0.97 13.15
N THR A 264 -9.25 -0.02 12.62
CA THR A 264 -9.14 -0.46 11.24
C THR A 264 -9.92 0.43 10.27
N VAL A 265 -9.27 0.87 9.21
CA VAL A 265 -9.90 1.48 8.03
C VAL A 265 -9.72 0.55 6.84
N PRO A 266 -10.78 -0.16 6.40
CA PRO A 266 -10.65 -1.17 5.36
C PRO A 266 -10.42 -0.54 3.98
N SER A 267 -9.40 -1.00 3.27
CA SER A 267 -9.18 -0.60 1.88
C SER A 267 -10.05 -1.40 0.90
N HIS A 268 -10.38 -2.64 1.23
CA HIS A 268 -11.20 -3.54 0.41
C HIS A 268 -12.08 -4.41 1.30
N PHE A 269 -13.19 -4.91 0.72
CA PHE A 269 -14.01 -5.94 1.33
C PHE A 269 -13.67 -7.29 0.69
N CYS A 270 -12.95 -8.13 1.40
CA CYS A 270 -12.41 -9.38 0.88
C CYS A 270 -13.30 -10.56 1.23
N LEU A 271 -13.52 -11.44 0.25
CA LEU A 271 -14.37 -12.61 0.37
C LEU A 271 -13.59 -13.87 -0.02
N TYR A 272 -13.79 -14.95 0.72
CA TYR A 272 -13.55 -16.30 0.21
C TYR A 272 -14.77 -16.77 -0.58
N ALA A 273 -14.54 -17.38 -1.73
CA ALA A 273 -15.58 -18.02 -2.53
C ALA A 273 -15.08 -19.39 -2.99
N GLU A 274 -15.87 -20.45 -2.78
CA GLU A 274 -15.54 -21.81 -3.23
C GLU A 274 -15.33 -21.88 -4.74
N ASN A 275 -16.19 -21.17 -5.52
CA ASN A 275 -16.10 -21.03 -6.97
C ASN A 275 -15.62 -19.62 -7.33
N ARG A 276 -14.41 -19.25 -6.88
CA ARG A 276 -13.86 -17.88 -7.02
C ARG A 276 -14.01 -17.31 -8.43
N ASP A 277 -13.62 -18.05 -9.46
CA ASP A 277 -13.55 -17.55 -10.82
C ASP A 277 -14.97 -17.29 -11.40
N GLU A 278 -15.92 -18.18 -11.11
CA GLU A 278 -17.32 -17.98 -11.50
C GLU A 278 -17.95 -16.80 -10.75
N PHE A 279 -17.66 -16.68 -9.45
CA PHE A 279 -18.14 -15.57 -8.64
C PHE A 279 -17.54 -14.23 -9.11
N GLN A 280 -16.26 -14.19 -9.43
CA GLN A 280 -15.61 -13.01 -9.96
C GLN A 280 -16.19 -12.59 -11.32
N GLN A 281 -16.44 -13.57 -12.22
CA GLN A 281 -17.10 -13.32 -13.51
C GLN A 281 -18.52 -12.77 -13.30
N TYR A 282 -19.29 -13.37 -12.39
CA TYR A 282 -20.64 -12.88 -12.04
C TYR A 282 -20.60 -11.43 -11.56
N LEU A 283 -19.68 -11.06 -10.68
CA LEU A 283 -19.51 -9.68 -10.22
C LEU A 283 -19.16 -8.74 -11.38
N ALA A 284 -18.22 -9.14 -12.24
CA ALA A 284 -17.81 -8.37 -13.41
C ALA A 284 -18.98 -8.11 -14.39
N ASP A 285 -19.81 -9.13 -14.66
CA ASP A 285 -21.00 -9.03 -15.50
C ASP A 285 -22.04 -8.03 -14.91
N HIS A 286 -22.00 -7.83 -13.59
CA HIS A 286 -22.81 -6.85 -12.87
C HIS A 286 -22.09 -5.50 -12.63
N GLN A 287 -20.96 -5.28 -13.32
CA GLN A 287 -20.13 -4.06 -13.21
C GLN A 287 -19.56 -3.82 -11.80
N ILE A 288 -19.25 -4.88 -11.07
CA ILE A 288 -18.56 -4.86 -9.78
C ILE A 288 -17.14 -5.42 -10.02
N HIS A 289 -16.10 -4.61 -9.70
CA HIS A 289 -14.71 -4.92 -10.01
C HIS A 289 -13.79 -4.85 -8.80
#